data_c811c8660e8426d1aa9336bfc783a57b
#
_entry.id   c811c8660e8426d1aa9336bfc783a57b
#
_cell.length_a   1.000
_cell.length_b   1.000
_cell.length_c   1.000
_cell.angle_alpha   90.00
_cell.angle_beta   90.00
_cell.angle_gamma   90.00
#
_symmetry.space_group_name_H-M   'P 1'
#
loop_
_entity.id
_entity.type
_entity.pdbx_description
1 polymer ?
#
loop_
_entity_poly.entity_id
_entity_poly.type
_entity_poly.pdbx_seq_one_letter_code
_entity_poly.pdbx_strand_id
1 'polypeptide(L)'
;MDYYRKFLDGWGINSPFWHYLKRIQSTLSVSLPDKTIEIVWNNIYKIGNKEKGKNRPVKLIRDFENEYFNLIREEIEILKPDVIIFLTGPNYENRVKKIFPIVSSIPLVSSIRQEELSKFQFENGVSAYRTSHPNYLQLSKKAKYIDFLCDDLLEQYV
;
A
#
# COMPACT_ATOMS: atom_id res chain seq x y z
N MET A 1 10.13 -21.06 -4.73
CA MET A 1 8.74 -21.00 -5.23
C MET A 1 7.72 -21.58 -4.24
N ASP A 2 8.05 -22.57 -3.44
CA ASP A 2 7.10 -23.19 -2.48
C ASP A 2 6.55 -22.26 -1.40
N TYR A 3 7.32 -21.24 -1.01
CA TYR A 3 6.90 -20.28 0.02
C TYR A 3 5.78 -19.36 -0.48
N TYR A 4 5.89 -18.89 -1.73
CA TYR A 4 4.89 -18.04 -2.35
C TYR A 4 3.59 -18.81 -2.64
N ARG A 5 3.70 -20.07 -3.02
CA ARG A 5 2.55 -20.96 -3.23
C ARG A 5 1.80 -21.21 -1.92
N LYS A 6 2.51 -21.57 -0.84
CA LYS A 6 1.92 -21.73 0.50
C LYS A 6 1.22 -20.48 0.99
N PHE A 7 1.77 -19.32 0.63
CA PHE A 7 1.20 -18.02 0.92
C PHE A 7 -0.10 -17.77 0.16
N LEU A 8 -0.17 -18.07 -1.14
CA LEU A 8 -1.38 -17.99 -1.95
C LEU A 8 -2.44 -19.01 -1.44
N ASP A 9 -2.00 -20.18 -0.98
CA ASP A 9 -2.85 -21.23 -0.40
C ASP A 9 -3.33 -20.91 1.02
N GLY A 10 -3.06 -19.71 1.53
CA GLY A 10 -3.58 -19.23 2.80
C GLY A 10 -2.65 -19.33 4.00
N TRP A 11 -1.39 -19.71 3.80
CA TRP A 11 -0.39 -19.70 4.85
C TRP A 11 -0.01 -18.27 5.23
N GLY A 12 -0.06 -17.94 6.53
CA GLY A 12 0.23 -16.58 7.01
C GLY A 12 -0.98 -15.62 7.06
N ILE A 13 -2.18 -16.11 6.73
CA ILE A 13 -3.45 -15.36 6.77
C ILE A 13 -3.72 -14.73 8.16
N ASN A 14 -3.11 -15.24 9.22
CA ASN A 14 -3.30 -14.73 10.58
C ASN A 14 -2.45 -13.48 10.92
N SER A 15 -1.65 -12.95 9.97
CA SER A 15 -0.93 -11.69 10.24
C SER A 15 -1.86 -10.49 10.09
N PRO A 16 -1.64 -9.41 10.87
CA PRO A 16 -2.39 -8.16 10.73
C PRO A 16 -2.42 -7.63 9.31
N PHE A 17 -1.34 -7.79 8.55
CA PHE A 17 -1.25 -7.37 7.16
C PHE A 17 -2.37 -7.99 6.30
N TRP A 18 -2.56 -9.30 6.39
CA TRP A 18 -3.57 -10.02 5.61
C TRP A 18 -4.98 -9.78 6.11
N HIS A 19 -5.17 -9.61 7.41
CA HIS A 19 -6.46 -9.22 7.97
C HIS A 19 -6.93 -7.88 7.39
N TYR A 20 -6.06 -6.90 7.31
CA TYR A 20 -6.41 -5.58 6.77
C TYR A 20 -6.64 -5.62 5.27
N LEU A 21 -5.85 -6.36 4.48
CA LEU A 21 -6.10 -6.52 3.05
C LEU A 21 -7.45 -7.18 2.79
N LYS A 22 -7.76 -8.27 3.50
CA LYS A 22 -9.07 -8.93 3.40
C LYS A 22 -10.21 -8.00 3.81
N ARG A 23 -10.01 -7.20 4.85
CA ARG A 23 -11.00 -6.21 5.28
C ARG A 23 -11.27 -5.19 4.18
N ILE A 24 -10.26 -4.61 3.57
CA ILE A 24 -10.42 -3.69 2.44
C ILE A 24 -11.19 -4.38 1.32
N GLN A 25 -10.74 -5.55 0.88
CA GLN A 25 -11.37 -6.30 -0.21
C GLN A 25 -12.85 -6.59 0.09
N SER A 26 -13.15 -7.14 1.26
CA SER A 26 -14.53 -7.50 1.61
C SER A 26 -15.43 -6.29 1.76
N THR A 27 -14.95 -5.18 2.36
CA THR A 27 -15.71 -3.95 2.46
C THR A 27 -16.08 -3.40 1.08
N LEU A 28 -15.11 -3.32 0.18
CA LEU A 28 -15.33 -2.84 -1.17
C LEU A 28 -16.24 -3.78 -1.99
N SER A 29 -16.03 -5.09 -1.89
CA SER A 29 -16.86 -6.07 -2.63
C SER A 29 -18.32 -6.08 -2.18
N VAL A 30 -18.58 -5.85 -0.90
CA VAL A 30 -19.96 -5.76 -0.38
C VAL A 30 -20.63 -4.46 -0.83
N SER A 31 -19.90 -3.36 -0.82
CA SER A 31 -20.43 -2.03 -1.14
C SER A 31 -20.50 -1.77 -2.67
N LEU A 32 -19.76 -2.50 -3.47
CA LEU A 32 -19.72 -2.38 -4.94
C LEU A 32 -20.01 -3.74 -5.58
N PRO A 33 -21.25 -4.27 -5.46
CA PRO A 33 -21.58 -5.64 -5.87
C PRO A 33 -21.42 -5.87 -7.39
N ASP A 34 -21.53 -4.83 -8.19
CA ASP A 34 -21.39 -4.88 -9.64
C ASP A 34 -19.93 -4.79 -10.13
N LYS A 35 -18.96 -4.70 -9.19
CA LYS A 35 -17.53 -4.61 -9.50
C LYS A 35 -16.78 -5.79 -8.95
N THR A 36 -15.81 -6.28 -9.71
CA THR A 36 -14.85 -7.26 -9.23
C THR A 36 -13.70 -6.53 -8.54
N ILE A 37 -13.47 -6.83 -7.26
CA ILE A 37 -12.39 -6.25 -6.47
C ILE A 37 -11.21 -7.21 -6.44
N GLU A 38 -10.18 -6.89 -7.18
CA GLU A 38 -8.92 -7.63 -7.19
C GLU A 38 -7.85 -6.88 -6.42
N ILE A 39 -7.06 -7.58 -5.61
CA ILE A 39 -5.93 -6.99 -4.88
C ILE A 39 -4.64 -7.61 -5.38
N VAL A 40 -3.75 -6.78 -5.89
CA VAL A 40 -2.36 -7.13 -6.18
C VAL A 40 -1.47 -6.56 -5.10
N TRP A 41 -0.71 -7.41 -4.44
CA TRP A 41 0.23 -6.99 -3.40
C TRP A 41 1.67 -6.95 -3.92
N ASN A 42 2.40 -5.92 -3.51
CA ASN A 42 3.80 -5.75 -3.90
C ASN A 42 4.64 -5.06 -2.82
N ASN A 43 5.93 -5.28 -2.84
CA ASN A 43 6.88 -4.58 -1.98
C ASN A 43 7.44 -3.35 -2.68
N ILE A 44 7.56 -2.24 -1.94
CA ILE A 44 8.14 -0.99 -2.46
C ILE A 44 9.64 -1.09 -2.75
N TYR A 45 10.33 -2.01 -2.12
CA TYR A 45 11.68 -2.47 -2.46
C TYR A 45 11.63 -3.94 -2.83
N LYS A 46 12.19 -4.30 -3.98
CA LYS A 46 12.19 -5.69 -4.48
C LYS A 46 13.30 -6.52 -3.83
N ILE A 47 14.38 -5.89 -3.44
CA ILE A 47 15.52 -6.54 -2.83
C ILE A 47 15.42 -6.36 -1.32
N GLY A 48 15.26 -7.46 -0.60
CA GLY A 48 15.18 -7.47 0.85
C GLY A 48 16.56 -7.45 1.53
N ASN A 49 16.54 -7.38 2.86
CA ASN A 49 17.74 -7.57 3.68
C ASN A 49 17.71 -8.97 4.30
N LYS A 50 18.82 -9.69 4.23
CA LYS A 50 18.97 -11.04 4.82
C LYS A 50 19.19 -11.01 6.34
N GLU A 51 19.57 -9.86 6.91
CA GLU A 51 19.83 -9.76 8.35
C GLU A 51 18.53 -9.87 9.15
N LYS A 52 18.55 -10.76 10.15
CA LYS A 52 17.41 -10.97 11.06
C LYS A 52 17.04 -9.66 11.79
N GLY A 53 15.76 -9.29 11.72
CA GLY A 53 15.25 -8.09 12.37
C GLY A 53 15.44 -6.77 11.60
N LYS A 54 16.12 -6.78 10.45
CA LYS A 54 16.30 -5.61 9.59
C LYS A 54 15.58 -5.82 8.27
N ASN A 55 14.34 -5.38 8.20
CA ASN A 55 13.51 -5.56 7.00
C ASN A 55 13.80 -4.53 5.89
N ARG A 56 14.49 -3.44 6.23
CA ARG A 56 14.81 -2.39 5.25
C ARG A 56 16.17 -2.66 4.60
N PRO A 57 16.27 -2.67 3.28
CA PRO A 57 17.55 -2.82 2.59
C PRO A 57 18.57 -1.77 3.03
N VAL A 58 19.85 -2.12 3.06
CA VAL A 58 20.94 -1.17 3.32
C VAL A 58 20.98 -0.09 2.22
N LYS A 59 21.58 1.06 2.52
CA LYS A 59 21.59 2.21 1.60
C LYS A 59 22.10 1.84 0.21
N LEU A 60 23.19 1.09 0.11
CA LEU A 60 23.77 0.66 -1.16
C LEU A 60 22.77 -0.11 -2.03
N ILE A 61 22.03 -1.06 -1.46
CA ILE A 61 21.01 -1.84 -2.17
C ILE A 61 19.87 -0.93 -2.63
N ARG A 62 19.43 0.01 -1.77
CA ARG A 62 18.37 0.96 -2.14
C ARG A 62 18.78 1.89 -3.27
N ASP A 63 20.04 2.36 -3.24
CA ASP A 63 20.57 3.23 -4.29
C ASP A 63 20.67 2.45 -5.62
N PHE A 64 21.16 1.21 -5.58
CA PHE A 64 21.22 0.32 -6.73
C PHE A 64 19.82 0.04 -7.30
N GLU A 65 18.86 -0.29 -6.45
CA GLU A 65 17.47 -0.53 -6.89
C GLU A 65 16.83 0.73 -7.47
N ASN A 66 17.15 1.91 -6.92
CA ASN A 66 16.67 3.18 -7.46
C ASN A 66 17.21 3.50 -8.85
N GLU A 67 18.44 3.08 -9.12
CA GLU A 67 19.14 3.39 -10.36
C GLU A 67 18.85 2.38 -11.48
N TYR A 68 18.82 1.10 -11.13
CA TYR A 68 18.78 0.00 -12.11
C TYR A 68 17.49 -0.83 -12.11
N PHE A 69 16.66 -0.72 -11.06
CA PHE A 69 15.50 -1.60 -10.85
C PHE A 69 14.23 -0.81 -10.48
N ASN A 70 13.77 0.03 -11.39
CA ASN A 70 12.51 0.76 -11.15
C ASN A 70 11.25 -0.07 -11.55
N LEU A 71 11.27 -1.37 -11.20
CA LEU A 71 10.25 -2.33 -11.60
C LEU A 71 8.84 -1.96 -11.15
N ILE A 72 8.68 -1.28 -10.01
CA ILE A 72 7.34 -0.89 -9.53
C ILE A 72 6.62 0.01 -10.53
N ARG A 73 7.34 0.91 -11.18
CA ARG A 73 6.74 1.79 -12.19
C ARG A 73 6.24 0.99 -13.38
N GLU A 74 7.07 0.08 -13.89
CA GLU A 74 6.71 -0.80 -15.00
C GLU A 74 5.54 -1.72 -14.63
N GLU A 75 5.55 -2.30 -13.44
CA GLU A 75 4.45 -3.13 -12.94
C GLU A 75 3.13 -2.36 -12.88
N ILE A 76 3.13 -1.10 -12.44
CA ILE A 76 1.93 -0.28 -12.40
C ILE A 76 1.46 0.13 -13.80
N GLU A 77 2.39 0.38 -14.72
CA GLU A 77 2.06 0.63 -16.13
C GLU A 77 1.39 -0.59 -16.80
N ILE A 78 1.79 -1.81 -16.41
CA ILE A 78 1.20 -3.06 -16.90
C ILE A 78 -0.14 -3.35 -16.22
N LEU A 79 -0.19 -3.25 -14.89
CA LEU A 79 -1.36 -3.61 -14.08
C LEU A 79 -2.49 -2.58 -14.20
N LYS A 80 -2.16 -1.31 -14.44
CA LYS A 80 -3.10 -0.18 -14.53
C LYS A 80 -4.11 -0.18 -13.38
N PRO A 81 -3.66 -0.15 -12.11
CA PRO A 81 -4.57 -0.20 -10.98
C PRO A 81 -5.45 1.04 -10.94
N ASP A 82 -6.72 0.87 -10.58
CA ASP A 82 -7.64 1.99 -10.33
C ASP A 82 -7.23 2.78 -9.07
N VAL A 83 -6.65 2.09 -8.09
CA VAL A 83 -6.25 2.65 -6.80
C VAL A 83 -4.94 2.04 -6.32
N ILE A 84 -4.09 2.85 -5.70
CA ILE A 84 -2.85 2.39 -5.06
C ILE A 84 -2.91 2.69 -3.56
N ILE A 85 -2.67 1.68 -2.72
CA ILE A 85 -2.64 1.84 -1.27
C ILE A 85 -1.24 1.54 -0.73
N PHE A 86 -0.57 2.56 -0.20
CA PHE A 86 0.73 2.43 0.44
C PHE A 86 0.58 2.13 1.93
N LEU A 87 0.78 0.87 2.32
CA LEU A 87 0.81 0.42 3.72
C LEU A 87 2.23 0.52 4.29
N THR A 88 2.90 1.62 4.07
CA THR A 88 4.35 1.79 4.31
C THR A 88 4.67 2.80 5.41
N GLY A 89 3.70 3.63 5.79
CA GLY A 89 3.94 4.79 6.65
C GLY A 89 4.81 5.87 5.97
N PRO A 90 5.17 6.95 6.70
CA PRO A 90 5.87 8.10 6.13
C PRO A 90 7.34 7.82 5.76
N ASN A 91 7.94 6.78 6.34
CA ASN A 91 9.36 6.47 6.14
C ASN A 91 9.75 6.12 4.70
N TYR A 92 8.78 5.76 3.86
CA TYR A 92 8.97 5.42 2.46
C TYR A 92 8.49 6.52 1.50
N GLU A 93 8.03 7.65 2.01
CA GLU A 93 7.46 8.73 1.19
C GLU A 93 8.44 9.24 0.12
N ASN A 94 9.71 9.40 0.48
CA ASN A 94 10.74 9.81 -0.49
C ASN A 94 10.92 8.79 -1.63
N ARG A 95 10.71 7.50 -1.36
CA ARG A 95 10.73 6.46 -2.40
C ARG A 95 9.48 6.57 -3.28
N VAL A 96 8.30 6.73 -2.68
CA VAL A 96 7.05 6.92 -3.42
C VAL A 96 7.15 8.13 -4.34
N LYS A 97 7.62 9.28 -3.85
CA LYS A 97 7.81 10.51 -4.63
C LYS A 97 8.80 10.35 -5.80
N LYS A 98 9.81 9.48 -5.66
CA LYS A 98 10.75 9.18 -6.75
C LYS A 98 10.14 8.29 -7.84
N ILE A 99 9.24 7.40 -7.46
CA ILE A 99 8.59 6.47 -8.40
C ILE A 99 7.42 7.15 -9.10
N PHE A 100 6.63 7.93 -8.33
CA PHE A 100 5.39 8.54 -8.79
C PHE A 100 5.45 10.05 -8.59
N PRO A 101 5.31 10.84 -9.67
CA PRO A 101 5.10 12.28 -9.55
C PRO A 101 3.78 12.55 -8.79
N ILE A 102 3.90 13.16 -7.62
CA ILE A 102 2.76 13.50 -6.77
C ILE A 102 2.35 14.94 -7.06
N VAL A 103 1.14 15.13 -7.55
CA VAL A 103 0.55 16.45 -7.80
C VAL A 103 0.04 17.08 -6.51
N SER A 104 -0.65 16.29 -5.69
CA SER A 104 -1.19 16.74 -4.41
C SER A 104 -1.06 15.67 -3.33
N SER A 105 -0.95 16.12 -2.09
CA SER A 105 -0.94 15.26 -0.91
C SER A 105 -1.68 15.99 0.21
N ILE A 106 -2.79 15.41 0.64
CA ILE A 106 -3.66 15.98 1.67
C ILE A 106 -3.93 14.96 2.79
N PRO A 107 -4.19 15.41 4.03
CA PRO A 107 -4.72 14.52 5.05
C PRO A 107 -6.09 13.98 4.60
N LEU A 108 -6.33 12.68 4.74
CA LEU A 108 -7.61 12.10 4.35
C LEU A 108 -8.74 12.54 5.30
N VAL A 109 -8.40 12.74 6.56
CA VAL A 109 -9.30 13.25 7.61
C VAL A 109 -8.63 14.45 8.26
N SER A 110 -9.30 15.58 8.35
CA SER A 110 -8.74 16.85 8.84
C SER A 110 -8.16 16.79 10.27
N SER A 111 -8.70 15.93 11.12
CA SER A 111 -8.21 15.70 12.49
C SER A 111 -7.05 14.72 12.60
N ILE A 112 -6.62 14.11 11.48
CA ILE A 112 -5.52 13.15 11.43
C ILE A 112 -4.35 13.79 10.70
N ARG A 113 -3.15 13.63 11.27
CA ARG A 113 -1.94 14.16 10.63
C ARG A 113 -1.70 13.51 9.27
N GLN A 114 -1.29 14.31 8.30
CA GLN A 114 -0.99 13.86 6.94
C GLN A 114 0.03 12.71 6.91
N GLU A 115 1.00 12.69 7.83
CA GLU A 115 2.00 11.63 7.92
C GLU A 115 1.41 10.28 8.38
N GLU A 116 0.20 10.28 8.93
CA GLU A 116 -0.46 9.06 9.42
C GLU A 116 -1.46 8.48 8.43
N LEU A 117 -2.25 9.35 7.81
CA LEU A 117 -3.26 8.97 6.81
C LEU A 117 -3.41 10.08 5.79
N SER A 118 -3.10 9.80 4.54
CA SER A 118 -3.15 10.77 3.45
C SER A 118 -3.69 10.18 2.16
N LYS A 119 -4.23 11.07 1.35
CA LYS A 119 -4.59 10.84 -0.05
C LYS A 119 -3.59 11.55 -0.94
N PHE A 120 -3.11 10.86 -1.95
CA PHE A 120 -2.24 11.38 -3.00
C PHE A 120 -2.98 11.39 -4.32
N GLN A 121 -2.66 12.36 -5.14
CA GLN A 121 -3.03 12.35 -6.55
C GLN A 121 -1.77 12.33 -7.39
N PHE A 122 -1.69 11.42 -8.33
CA PHE A 122 -0.60 11.33 -9.29
C PHE A 122 -0.93 12.08 -10.57
N GLU A 123 0.11 12.42 -11.35
CA GLU A 123 -0.04 13.12 -12.64
C GLU A 123 -0.95 12.37 -13.62
N ASN A 124 -0.97 11.04 -13.56
CA ASN A 124 -1.84 10.21 -14.41
C ASN A 124 -3.30 10.12 -13.92
N GLY A 125 -3.66 10.87 -12.88
CA GLY A 125 -5.01 10.89 -12.31
C GLY A 125 -5.36 9.73 -11.38
N VAL A 126 -4.48 8.75 -11.19
CA VAL A 126 -4.71 7.63 -10.28
C VAL A 126 -4.73 8.12 -8.83
N SER A 127 -5.78 7.77 -8.10
CA SER A 127 -5.89 8.04 -6.68
C SER A 127 -5.02 7.07 -5.88
N ALA A 128 -4.32 7.60 -4.90
CA ALA A 128 -3.50 6.78 -4.02
C ALA A 128 -3.68 7.17 -2.55
N TYR A 129 -3.52 6.21 -1.69
CA TYR A 129 -3.64 6.39 -0.25
C TYR A 129 -2.36 5.93 0.43
N ARG A 130 -2.02 6.59 1.53
CA ARG A 130 -0.94 6.13 2.38
C ARG A 130 -1.41 6.10 3.82
N THR A 131 -1.12 4.97 4.47
CA THR A 131 -1.23 4.81 5.92
C THR A 131 -0.07 3.97 6.44
N SER A 132 -0.02 3.79 7.75
CA SER A 132 1.01 2.98 8.39
C SER A 132 0.84 1.50 8.08
N HIS A 133 1.93 0.74 8.24
CA HIS A 133 1.89 -0.71 8.10
C HIS A 133 0.84 -1.33 9.06
N PRO A 134 0.07 -2.32 8.63
CA PRO A 134 -0.99 -2.95 9.42
C PRO A 134 -0.60 -3.37 10.84
N ASN A 135 0.59 -3.92 11.05
CA ASN A 135 1.08 -4.24 12.40
C ASN A 135 1.13 -3.01 13.29
N TYR A 136 1.57 -1.86 12.77
CA TYR A 136 1.60 -0.61 13.53
C TYR A 136 0.18 -0.10 13.81
N LEU A 137 -0.71 -0.16 12.83
CA LEU A 137 -2.12 0.24 13.01
C LEU A 137 -2.79 -0.56 14.12
N GLN A 138 -2.53 -1.88 14.18
CA GLN A 138 -3.06 -2.74 15.23
C GLN A 138 -2.48 -2.38 16.59
N LEU A 139 -1.15 -2.28 16.73
CA LEU A 139 -0.47 -1.98 17.98
C LEU A 139 -0.84 -0.59 18.52
N SER A 140 -1.01 0.40 17.64
CA SER A 140 -1.37 1.77 17.99
C SER A 140 -2.87 2.01 18.11
N LYS A 141 -3.70 0.97 17.98
CA LYS A 141 -5.18 1.05 18.01
C LYS A 141 -5.77 2.01 16.95
N LYS A 142 -5.11 2.12 15.80
CA LYS A 142 -5.49 2.98 14.67
C LYS A 142 -6.18 2.22 13.53
N ALA A 143 -6.80 1.09 13.83
CA ALA A 143 -7.48 0.23 12.85
C ALA A 143 -8.53 0.98 12.02
N LYS A 144 -9.20 1.98 12.61
CA LYS A 144 -10.18 2.84 11.94
C LYS A 144 -9.65 3.63 10.74
N TYR A 145 -8.32 3.75 10.58
CA TYR A 145 -7.75 4.42 9.41
C TYR A 145 -8.05 3.67 8.10
N ILE A 146 -8.23 2.36 8.19
CA ILE A 146 -8.66 1.54 7.05
C ILE A 146 -10.12 1.83 6.70
N ASP A 147 -10.97 2.07 7.68
CA ASP A 147 -12.38 2.40 7.44
C ASP A 147 -12.49 3.75 6.72
N PHE A 148 -11.81 4.78 7.21
CA PHE A 148 -11.77 6.08 6.54
C PHE A 148 -11.25 6.01 5.09
N LEU A 149 -10.27 5.12 4.84
CA LEU A 149 -9.76 4.90 3.51
C LEU A 149 -10.82 4.23 2.61
N CYS A 150 -11.52 3.21 3.14
CA CYS A 150 -12.59 2.54 2.40
C CYS A 150 -13.77 3.50 2.12
N ASP A 151 -14.15 4.33 3.10
CA ASP A 151 -15.24 5.29 2.97
C ASP A 151 -14.94 6.31 1.86
N ASP A 152 -13.75 6.92 1.86
CA ASP A 152 -13.34 7.87 0.80
C ASP A 152 -13.21 7.19 -0.58
N LEU A 153 -12.79 5.93 -0.62
CA LEU A 153 -12.79 5.15 -1.85
C LEU A 153 -14.20 4.94 -2.38
N LEU A 154 -15.14 4.56 -1.52
CA LEU A 154 -16.52 4.31 -1.92
C LEU A 154 -17.19 5.58 -2.46
N GLU A 155 -16.91 6.74 -1.86
CA GLU A 155 -17.42 8.04 -2.33
C GLU A 155 -17.01 8.37 -3.79
N GLN A 156 -15.92 7.78 -4.30
CA GLN A 156 -15.47 8.00 -5.67
C GLN A 156 -16.19 7.12 -6.70
N TYR A 157 -16.85 6.06 -6.25
CA TYR A 157 -17.46 5.06 -7.13
C TYR A 157 -19.00 4.99 -7.01
N VAL A 158 -19.56 5.75 -6.10
CA VAL A 158 -21.00 5.96 -5.92
C VAL A 158 -21.42 7.30 -6.53
#